data_a534487a472932da925e8c69c0f4f6d8
#
_entry.id   a534487a472932da925e8c69c0f4f6d8
#
_cell.length_a   1.000
_cell.length_b   1.000
_cell.length_c   1.000
_cell.angle_alpha   90.00
_cell.angle_beta   90.00
_cell.angle_gamma   90.00
#
_symmetry.space_group_name_H-M   'P 1'
#
loop_
_entity.id
_entity.type
_entity.pdbx_description
1 polymer ?
#
loop_
_entity_poly.entity_id
_entity_poly.type
_entity_poly.pdbx_seq_one_letter_code
_entity_poly.pdbx_strand_id
1 'polypeptide(L)'
;MADVASFFLEPEDVAETKKVKVSDKLPEFTIKALSGTQFDEIQRQSTKTRAGKGGNQITYQDVSVFNNLLIEKAVIEPNLKDAQLQEHYHTPGDAAGTARAMLKAGQLASLVANISTLSGFDEEHGPLEEDVESAKN
;
A
#
# COMPACT_ATOMS: atom_id res chain seq x y z
N MET A 1 9.97 -28.91 -20.29
CA MET A 1 8.96 -28.40 -19.34
C MET A 1 9.59 -28.35 -17.95
N ALA A 2 9.42 -27.25 -17.23
CA ALA A 2 9.97 -27.12 -15.89
C ALA A 2 9.24 -28.03 -14.90
N ASP A 3 9.98 -28.62 -13.97
CA ASP A 3 9.42 -29.37 -12.86
C ASP A 3 8.63 -28.42 -11.96
N VAL A 4 7.52 -28.89 -11.40
CA VAL A 4 6.67 -28.07 -10.53
C VAL A 4 7.43 -27.51 -9.32
N ALA A 5 8.42 -28.26 -8.83
CA ALA A 5 9.25 -27.79 -7.71
C ALA A 5 10.06 -26.53 -8.04
N SER A 6 10.32 -26.28 -9.33
CA SER A 6 11.01 -25.05 -9.76
C SER A 6 10.19 -23.80 -9.50
N PHE A 7 8.90 -23.92 -9.25
CA PHE A 7 8.01 -22.80 -8.95
C PHE A 7 7.80 -22.60 -7.44
N PHE A 8 8.47 -23.39 -6.61
CA PHE A 8 8.37 -23.27 -5.16
C PHE A 8 9.29 -22.15 -4.69
N LEU A 9 8.70 -21.08 -4.18
CA LEU A 9 9.42 -19.96 -3.59
C LEU A 9 9.19 -19.93 -2.09
N GLU A 10 10.19 -19.49 -1.36
CA GLU A 10 10.00 -19.20 0.06
C GLU A 10 9.29 -17.85 0.21
N PRO A 11 8.56 -17.62 1.32
CA PRO A 11 7.87 -16.34 1.53
C PRO A 11 8.78 -15.12 1.40
N GLU A 12 10.03 -15.20 1.84
CA GLU A 12 10.99 -14.10 1.75
C GLU A 12 11.43 -13.78 0.32
N ASP A 13 11.30 -14.73 -0.60
CA ASP A 13 11.61 -14.49 -2.00
C ASP A 13 10.56 -13.60 -2.67
N VAL A 14 9.32 -13.69 -2.18
CA VAL A 14 8.22 -12.84 -2.65
C VAL A 14 8.24 -11.50 -1.91
N ALA A 15 8.53 -11.51 -0.62
CA ALA A 15 8.52 -10.34 0.24
C ALA A 15 9.85 -9.56 0.16
N GLU A 16 10.28 -9.23 -1.04
CA GLU A 16 11.48 -8.44 -1.29
C GLU A 16 11.41 -7.11 -0.55
N THR A 17 12.54 -6.68 0.03
CA THR A 17 12.59 -5.42 0.76
C THR A 17 13.49 -4.41 0.05
N LYS A 18 13.24 -3.13 0.33
CA LYS A 18 14.00 -2.03 -0.25
C LYS A 18 14.05 -0.88 0.74
N LYS A 19 15.19 -0.19 0.79
CA LYS A 19 15.33 1.04 1.55
C LYS A 19 15.09 2.22 0.63
N VAL A 20 14.26 3.16 1.06
CA VAL A 20 13.94 4.34 0.27
C VAL A 20 14.12 5.61 1.09
N LYS A 21 14.72 6.62 0.48
CA LYS A 21 14.89 7.94 1.09
C LYS A 21 13.66 8.77 0.76
N VAL A 22 12.79 8.93 1.74
CA VAL A 22 11.53 9.64 1.55
C VAL A 22 11.66 11.10 1.95
N SER A 23 12.43 11.38 3.00
CA SER A 23 12.63 12.73 3.53
C SER A 23 14.09 12.94 3.89
N ASP A 24 14.61 14.13 3.60
CA ASP A 24 15.98 14.49 3.97
C ASP A 24 16.16 14.61 5.48
N LYS A 25 15.08 14.76 6.22
CA LYS A 25 15.10 14.94 7.66
C LYS A 25 14.95 13.65 8.44
N LEU A 26 14.68 12.54 7.74
CA LEU A 26 14.43 11.23 8.37
C LEU A 26 15.40 10.19 7.84
N PRO A 27 15.67 9.14 8.63
CA PRO A 27 16.37 7.96 8.11
C PRO A 27 15.60 7.34 6.96
N GLU A 28 16.25 6.50 6.18
CA GLU A 28 15.58 5.77 5.11
C GLU A 28 14.46 4.89 5.65
N PHE A 29 13.37 4.83 4.91
CA PHE A 29 12.30 3.88 5.19
C PHE A 29 12.67 2.54 4.59
N THR A 30 12.30 1.46 5.27
CA THR A 30 12.39 0.11 4.71
C THR A 30 10.99 -0.35 4.36
N ILE A 31 10.79 -0.72 3.11
CA ILE A 31 9.49 -1.21 2.62
C ILE A 31 9.66 -2.63 2.08
N LYS A 32 8.55 -3.35 2.00
CA LYS A 32 8.54 -4.70 1.42
C LYS A 32 7.53 -4.80 0.29
N ALA A 33 7.80 -5.69 -0.65
CA ALA A 33 6.86 -6.05 -1.70
C ALA A 33 5.65 -6.76 -1.09
N LEU A 34 4.49 -6.53 -1.64
CA LEU A 34 3.26 -7.23 -1.25
C LEU A 34 2.97 -8.32 -2.26
N SER A 35 2.54 -9.49 -1.79
CA SER A 35 2.12 -10.59 -2.64
C SER A 35 0.74 -10.33 -3.23
N GLY A 36 0.36 -11.12 -4.24
CA GLY A 36 -0.99 -11.05 -4.80
C GLY A 36 -2.07 -11.27 -3.76
N THR A 37 -1.84 -12.20 -2.83
CA THR A 37 -2.79 -12.49 -1.75
C THR A 37 -2.96 -11.27 -0.83
N GLN A 38 -1.86 -10.64 -0.44
CA GLN A 38 -1.90 -9.44 0.40
C GLN A 38 -2.60 -8.28 -0.31
N PHE A 39 -2.31 -8.12 -1.59
CA PHE A 39 -2.92 -7.07 -2.40
C PHE A 39 -4.42 -7.27 -2.55
N ASP A 40 -4.87 -8.51 -2.79
CA ASP A 40 -6.29 -8.84 -2.86
C ASP A 40 -7.02 -8.53 -1.54
N GLU A 41 -6.35 -8.81 -0.43
CA GLU A 41 -6.89 -8.50 0.90
C GLU A 41 -7.09 -7.00 1.06
N ILE A 42 -6.12 -6.20 0.64
CA ILE A 42 -6.20 -4.74 0.69
C ILE A 42 -7.35 -4.23 -0.19
N GLN A 43 -7.48 -4.77 -1.40
CA GLN A 43 -8.57 -4.39 -2.29
C GLN A 43 -9.93 -4.69 -1.66
N ARG A 44 -10.08 -5.86 -1.08
CA ARG A 44 -11.33 -6.26 -0.43
C ARG A 44 -11.67 -5.35 0.73
N GLN A 45 -10.70 -5.03 1.58
CA GLN A 45 -10.91 -4.18 2.75
C GLN A 45 -11.20 -2.73 2.37
N SER A 46 -10.75 -2.27 1.22
CA SER A 46 -10.96 -0.91 0.75
C SER A 46 -12.17 -0.75 -0.16
N THR A 47 -12.84 -1.86 -0.48
CA THR A 47 -14.06 -1.83 -1.31
C THR A 47 -15.25 -1.50 -0.42
N LYS A 48 -16.03 -0.52 -0.83
CA LYS A 48 -17.21 -0.05 -0.10
C LYS A 48 -18.42 -0.02 -1.01
N THR A 49 -19.58 0.02 -0.40
CA THR A 49 -20.87 0.06 -1.12
C THR A 49 -21.63 1.29 -0.65
N ARG A 50 -22.31 1.93 -1.58
CA ARG A 50 -23.21 3.03 -1.26
C ARG A 50 -24.50 2.88 -2.06
N ALA A 51 -25.55 3.56 -1.61
CA ALA A 51 -26.82 3.57 -2.31
C ALA A 51 -26.69 4.38 -3.61
N GLY A 52 -27.17 3.79 -4.70
CA GLY A 52 -27.26 4.47 -6.00
C GLY A 52 -28.69 4.85 -6.32
N LYS A 53 -28.89 5.34 -7.51
CA LYS A 53 -30.23 5.71 -7.99
C LYS A 53 -31.10 4.47 -8.17
N GLY A 54 -32.38 4.59 -7.87
CA GLY A 54 -33.35 3.53 -8.09
C GLY A 54 -33.20 2.32 -7.19
N GLY A 55 -32.59 2.48 -6.03
CA GLY A 55 -32.40 1.40 -5.07
C GLY A 55 -31.23 0.48 -5.39
N ASN A 56 -30.48 0.77 -6.44
CA ASN A 56 -29.28 0.00 -6.79
C ASN A 56 -28.14 0.31 -5.82
N GLN A 57 -27.26 -0.67 -5.62
CA GLN A 57 -26.05 -0.48 -4.85
C GLN A 57 -24.87 -0.27 -5.78
N ILE A 58 -24.02 0.70 -5.45
CA ILE A 58 -22.80 0.99 -6.20
C ILE A 58 -21.61 0.56 -5.34
N THR A 59 -20.77 -0.28 -5.92
CA THR A 59 -19.53 -0.72 -5.28
C THR A 59 -18.39 0.17 -5.79
N TYR A 60 -17.57 0.66 -4.87
CA TYR A 60 -16.43 1.51 -5.23
C TYR A 60 -15.25 1.22 -4.32
N GLN A 61 -14.06 1.60 -4.77
CA GLN A 61 -12.85 1.48 -3.98
C GLN A 61 -12.56 2.80 -3.28
N ASP A 62 -12.39 2.74 -1.97
CA ASP A 62 -11.97 3.90 -1.18
C ASP A 62 -10.45 4.02 -1.28
N VAL A 63 -9.98 4.96 -2.09
CA VAL A 63 -8.55 5.14 -2.36
C VAL A 63 -7.77 5.49 -1.09
N SER A 64 -8.37 6.27 -0.21
CA SER A 64 -7.76 6.63 1.06
C SER A 64 -7.49 5.40 1.93
N VAL A 65 -8.49 4.55 2.07
CA VAL A 65 -8.36 3.29 2.83
C VAL A 65 -7.34 2.38 2.16
N PHE A 66 -7.38 2.29 0.84
CA PHE A 66 -6.45 1.48 0.06
C PHE A 66 -5.00 1.90 0.34
N ASN A 67 -4.70 3.18 0.22
CA ASN A 67 -3.35 3.70 0.46
C ASN A 67 -2.91 3.52 1.91
N ASN A 68 -3.83 3.69 2.87
CA ASN A 68 -3.53 3.46 4.28
C ASN A 68 -3.10 2.01 4.52
N LEU A 69 -3.81 1.07 3.92
CA LEU A 69 -3.50 -0.35 4.09
C LEU A 69 -2.18 -0.73 3.41
N LEU A 70 -1.86 -0.13 2.25
CA LEU A 70 -0.56 -0.32 1.62
C LEU A 70 0.57 0.10 2.56
N ILE A 71 0.44 1.27 3.14
CA ILE A 71 1.44 1.81 4.07
C ILE A 71 1.58 0.91 5.29
N GLU A 72 0.47 0.53 5.91
CA GLU A 72 0.48 -0.30 7.11
C GLU A 72 1.12 -1.67 6.88
N LYS A 73 0.87 -2.26 5.73
CA LYS A 73 1.37 -3.61 5.44
C LYS A 73 2.79 -3.62 4.88
N ALA A 74 3.19 -2.58 4.16
CA ALA A 74 4.46 -2.59 3.44
C ALA A 74 5.59 -1.87 4.15
N VAL A 75 5.32 -0.91 5.01
CA VAL A 75 6.38 -0.19 5.73
C VAL A 75 6.84 -1.01 6.92
N ILE A 76 8.11 -1.42 6.89
CA ILE A 76 8.73 -2.20 7.96
C ILE A 76 9.42 -1.27 8.96
N GLU A 77 10.14 -0.28 8.43
CA GLU A 77 10.88 0.69 9.26
C GLU A 77 10.63 2.09 8.71
N PRO A 78 10.20 3.04 9.54
CA PRO A 78 10.01 2.88 10.98
C PRO A 78 8.82 1.97 11.29
N ASN A 79 8.79 1.42 12.49
CA ASN A 79 7.64 0.65 12.95
C ASN A 79 6.50 1.63 13.26
N LEU A 80 5.58 1.79 12.33
CA LEU A 80 4.48 2.74 12.46
C LEU A 80 3.48 2.37 13.57
N LYS A 81 3.60 1.16 14.12
CA LYS A 81 2.77 0.71 15.25
C LYS A 81 3.44 0.96 16.59
N ASP A 82 4.65 1.51 16.59
CA ASP A 82 5.36 1.83 17.83
C ASP A 82 4.61 2.88 18.62
N ALA A 83 4.39 2.62 19.91
CA ALA A 83 3.60 3.49 20.77
C ALA A 83 4.23 4.87 20.96
N GLN A 84 5.56 4.93 21.09
CA GLN A 84 6.27 6.20 21.27
C GLN A 84 6.17 7.06 20.02
N LEU A 85 6.29 6.43 18.85
CA LEU A 85 6.20 7.13 17.57
C LEU A 85 4.80 7.71 17.39
N GLN A 86 3.77 6.91 17.65
CA GLN A 86 2.38 7.33 17.54
C GLN A 86 2.06 8.46 18.54
N GLU A 87 2.58 8.36 19.76
CA GLU A 87 2.36 9.41 20.75
C GLU A 87 3.00 10.72 20.32
N HIS A 88 4.22 10.66 19.79
CA HIS A 88 4.91 11.86 19.31
C HIS A 88 4.10 12.62 18.25
N TYR A 89 3.44 11.90 17.36
CA TYR A 89 2.67 12.50 16.28
C TYR A 89 1.17 12.62 16.59
N HIS A 90 0.77 12.29 17.81
CA HIS A 90 -0.64 12.37 18.25
C HIS A 90 -1.57 11.51 17.39
N THR A 91 -1.12 10.31 17.03
CA THR A 91 -1.86 9.38 16.18
C THR A 91 -1.99 8.00 16.83
N PRO A 92 -2.49 7.90 18.08
CA PRO A 92 -2.55 6.61 18.77
C PRO A 92 -3.45 5.63 18.02
N GLY A 93 -2.91 4.41 17.82
CA GLY A 93 -3.66 3.36 17.14
C GLY A 93 -3.83 3.56 15.63
N ASP A 94 -3.17 4.56 15.05
CA ASP A 94 -3.34 4.92 13.63
C ASP A 94 -1.98 4.96 12.93
N ALA A 95 -1.52 3.79 12.49
CA ALA A 95 -0.21 3.65 11.83
C ALA A 95 -0.11 4.48 10.55
N ALA A 96 -1.13 4.46 9.71
CA ALA A 96 -1.13 5.26 8.49
C ALA A 96 -1.17 6.76 8.78
N GLY A 97 -1.92 7.14 9.81
CA GLY A 97 -1.96 8.53 10.27
C GLY A 97 -0.60 9.00 10.77
N THR A 98 0.16 8.11 11.41
CA THR A 98 1.52 8.42 11.83
C THR A 98 2.41 8.75 10.62
N ALA A 99 2.34 7.94 9.57
CA ALA A 99 3.10 8.21 8.34
C ALA A 99 2.70 9.55 7.72
N ARG A 100 1.41 9.86 7.71
CA ARG A 100 0.90 11.13 7.18
C ARG A 100 1.41 12.34 7.97
N ALA A 101 1.52 12.19 9.27
CA ALA A 101 2.02 13.26 10.14
C ALA A 101 3.53 13.48 9.97
N MET A 102 4.26 12.43 9.64
CA MET A 102 5.70 12.49 9.47
C MET A 102 6.13 13.10 8.13
N LEU A 103 5.30 12.98 7.11
CA LEU A 103 5.68 13.24 5.73
C LEU A 103 4.86 14.36 5.10
N LYS A 104 5.48 15.08 4.17
CA LYS A 104 4.75 15.99 3.30
C LYS A 104 3.90 15.20 2.32
N ALA A 105 2.86 15.81 1.79
CA ALA A 105 1.93 15.14 0.87
C ALA A 105 2.64 14.45 -0.31
N GLY A 106 3.59 15.15 -0.94
CA GLY A 106 4.34 14.57 -2.05
C GLY A 106 5.26 13.44 -1.64
N GLN A 107 5.80 13.50 -0.43
CA GLN A 107 6.64 12.45 0.12
C GLN A 107 5.81 11.20 0.39
N LEU A 108 4.60 11.38 0.92
CA LEU A 108 3.67 10.27 1.15
C LEU A 108 3.29 9.62 -0.17
N ALA A 109 2.99 10.41 -1.19
CA ALA A 109 2.68 9.89 -2.53
C ALA A 109 3.86 9.10 -3.11
N SER A 110 5.08 9.60 -2.91
CA SER A 110 6.29 8.91 -3.34
C SER A 110 6.47 7.57 -2.62
N LEU A 111 6.18 7.53 -1.32
CA LEU A 111 6.24 6.29 -0.55
C LEU A 111 5.28 5.25 -1.11
N VAL A 112 4.04 5.63 -1.36
CA VAL A 112 3.02 4.73 -1.94
C VAL A 112 3.47 4.25 -3.32
N ALA A 113 4.01 5.13 -4.15
CA ALA A 113 4.50 4.77 -5.48
C ALA A 113 5.65 3.77 -5.40
N ASN A 114 6.58 3.95 -4.46
CA ASN A 114 7.68 3.02 -4.25
C ASN A 114 7.19 1.64 -3.81
N ILE A 115 6.20 1.60 -2.93
CA ILE A 115 5.59 0.35 -2.49
C ILE A 115 4.95 -0.37 -3.69
N SER A 116 4.22 0.35 -4.51
CA SER A 116 3.56 -0.21 -5.70
C SER A 116 4.58 -0.75 -6.70
N THR A 117 5.64 0.02 -6.97
CA THR A 117 6.70 -0.41 -7.89
C THR A 117 7.41 -1.66 -7.38
N LEU A 118 7.75 -1.68 -6.11
CA LEU A 118 8.42 -2.85 -5.51
C LEU A 118 7.53 -4.08 -5.55
N SER A 119 6.21 -3.88 -5.44
CA SER A 119 5.21 -4.96 -5.49
C SER A 119 4.90 -5.42 -6.91
N GLY A 120 5.62 -4.91 -7.91
CA GLY A 120 5.52 -5.36 -9.29
C GLY A 120 4.70 -4.47 -10.22
N PHE A 121 4.15 -3.37 -9.74
CA PHE A 121 3.43 -2.42 -10.57
C PHE A 121 4.41 -1.35 -11.06
N ASP A 122 4.35 -1.03 -12.35
CA ASP A 122 5.16 0.06 -12.89
C ASP A 122 4.41 1.39 -12.76
N GLU A 123 5.06 2.49 -13.14
CA GLU A 123 4.48 3.83 -13.04
C GLU A 123 3.26 4.01 -13.92
N GLU A 124 3.18 3.28 -15.03
CA GLU A 124 2.09 3.38 -16.00
C GLU A 124 0.93 2.46 -15.65
N HIS A 125 1.18 1.39 -14.90
CA HIS A 125 0.21 0.35 -14.62
C HIS A 125 0.06 0.12 -13.11
N GLY A 126 -0.20 1.19 -12.37
CA GLY A 126 -0.49 1.10 -10.95
C GLY A 126 -1.86 0.46 -10.70
N PRO A 127 -2.13 0.06 -9.44
CA PRO A 127 -3.36 -0.67 -9.09
C PRO A 127 -4.66 0.02 -9.49
N LEU A 128 -4.68 1.36 -9.48
CA LEU A 128 -5.88 2.13 -9.76
C LEU A 128 -6.00 2.52 -11.24
N GLU A 129 -4.90 2.45 -11.98
CA GLU A 129 -4.87 2.84 -13.38
C GLU A 129 -5.59 1.84 -14.28
N GLU A 130 -5.52 0.57 -13.93
CA GLU A 130 -6.22 -0.49 -14.63
C GLU A 130 -7.72 -0.24 -14.68
N ASP A 131 -8.30 0.20 -13.56
CA ASP A 131 -9.71 0.52 -13.46
C ASP A 131 -10.08 1.72 -14.33
N VAL A 132 -9.22 2.71 -14.41
CA VAL A 132 -9.42 3.91 -15.23
C VAL A 132 -9.39 3.54 -16.71
N GLU A 133 -8.47 2.68 -17.13
CA GLU A 133 -8.41 2.22 -18.51
C GLU A 133 -9.65 1.42 -18.91
N SER A 134 -10.11 0.55 -18.03
CA SER A 134 -11.33 -0.21 -18.25
C SER A 134 -12.54 0.71 -18.43
N ALA A 135 -12.60 1.79 -17.69
CA ALA A 135 -13.69 2.76 -17.75
C ALA A 135 -13.68 3.56 -19.07
N LYS A 136 -12.54 3.71 -19.72
CA LYS A 136 -12.42 4.45 -20.98
C LYS A 136 -12.86 3.66 -22.19
N ASN A 137 -12.90 2.37 -22.06
CA ASN A 137 -13.28 1.47 -23.14
C ASN A 137 -14.74 1.06 -23.02
#